data_6d15a7afcf67253d399e7cdb16784f6a
#
_entry.id   6d15a7afcf67253d399e7cdb16784f6a
#
_cell.length_a   1.000
_cell.length_b   1.000
_cell.length_c   1.000
_cell.angle_alpha   90.00
_cell.angle_beta   90.00
_cell.angle_gamma   90.00
#
_symmetry.space_group_name_H-M   'P 1'
#
loop_
_entity.id
_entity.type
_entity.pdbx_description
1 polymer ?
#
loop_
_entity_poly.entity_id
_entity_poly.type
_entity_poly.pdbx_seq_one_letter_code
_entity_poly.pdbx_strand_id
1 'polypeptide(L)'
;PNDNGLGTAPTSTNSPASTTNTPTDTANNVSSTSSPSNSASKNGYSKMTISGVTCVYPSTFNSNPTTGNQKLNLTDALGGATMTVSQEGKSGAPSDLMRDYARQTGGEVSSSRAGDDWYAVTVTTDDTVYHRKCVLKNGIAVYYDFSYSSMTSTAQKYTEYIDYMDSNCLLY
;
A
#
# COMPACT_ATOMS: atom_id res chain seq x y z
N PRO A 1 59.30 31.32 33.84
CA PRO A 1 60.48 31.53 33.05
C PRO A 1 60.60 30.39 32.01
N ASN A 2 60.58 30.77 30.79
CA ASN A 2 61.51 30.45 29.70
C ASN A 2 61.69 28.95 29.38
N ASP A 3 61.80 28.46 28.20
CA ASP A 3 62.33 29.04 26.97
C ASP A 3 62.08 28.09 25.81
N ASN A 4 61.82 28.61 24.66
CA ASN A 4 62.34 28.43 23.31
C ASN A 4 62.93 27.06 22.86
N GLY A 5 62.59 26.78 21.60
CA GLY A 5 63.37 25.99 20.69
C GLY A 5 62.52 25.44 19.56
N LEU A 6 62.29 26.07 18.52
CA LEU A 6 62.83 26.30 17.19
C LEU A 6 63.69 25.14 16.64
N GLY A 7 63.28 24.60 15.49
CA GLY A 7 64.08 23.67 14.70
C GLY A 7 63.30 23.04 13.58
N THR A 8 63.10 23.75 12.48
CA THR A 8 63.58 23.59 11.10
C THR A 8 63.28 22.23 10.41
N ALA A 9 62.55 22.35 9.30
CA ALA A 9 62.52 21.41 8.21
C ALA A 9 63.86 21.24 7.51
N PRO A 10 64.07 20.24 6.70
CA PRO A 10 63.95 20.43 5.29
C PRO A 10 63.35 19.21 4.46
N THR A 11 62.63 19.58 3.50
CA THR A 11 62.72 19.36 2.03
C THR A 11 63.29 18.05 1.46
N SER A 12 62.55 17.63 0.48
CA SER A 12 62.92 17.05 -0.83
C SER A 12 62.56 15.58 -1.01
N THR A 13 61.83 15.30 -1.96
CA THR A 13 61.70 15.24 -3.42
C THR A 13 61.41 13.84 -3.88
N ASN A 14 60.56 13.84 -4.87
CA ASN A 14 60.44 12.93 -6.00
C ASN A 14 59.33 11.88 -5.98
N SER A 15 58.33 12.20 -6.76
CA SER A 15 57.56 11.30 -7.67
C SER A 15 58.50 10.56 -8.65
N PRO A 16 58.06 9.52 -9.37
CA PRO A 16 56.75 9.35 -9.98
C PRO A 16 56.25 7.88 -10.13
N ALA A 17 55.00 7.84 -10.59
CA ALA A 17 54.42 6.88 -11.54
C ALA A 17 54.02 5.49 -11.05
N SER A 18 52.81 5.17 -11.12
CA SER A 18 52.12 4.42 -12.15
C SER A 18 50.77 3.89 -11.65
N THR A 19 49.76 4.41 -12.24
CA THR A 19 48.55 3.75 -12.76
C THR A 19 48.22 2.35 -12.30
N THR A 20 47.13 2.22 -11.56
CA THR A 20 46.08 1.24 -11.93
C THR A 20 44.74 1.74 -11.34
N ASN A 21 43.89 2.20 -12.24
CA ASN A 21 42.48 2.47 -11.97
C ASN A 21 41.78 1.14 -11.74
N THR A 22 41.34 0.90 -10.54
CA THR A 22 40.31 -0.07 -10.27
C THR A 22 39.03 0.71 -9.96
N PRO A 23 37.97 0.64 -10.73
CA PRO A 23 36.71 1.25 -10.36
C PRO A 23 36.11 0.46 -9.18
N THR A 24 36.03 1.12 -8.07
CA THR A 24 35.23 0.64 -6.94
C THR A 24 33.77 0.69 -7.37
N ASP A 25 33.20 -0.47 -7.62
CA ASP A 25 31.76 -0.63 -7.76
C ASP A 25 31.08 -0.13 -6.49
N THR A 26 30.57 1.07 -6.56
CA THR A 26 29.58 1.57 -5.62
C THR A 26 28.31 0.77 -5.88
N ALA A 27 28.07 -0.25 -5.06
CA ALA A 27 26.82 -0.95 -5.02
C ALA A 27 25.70 0.07 -4.75
N ASN A 28 25.05 0.49 -5.82
CA ASN A 28 23.76 1.17 -5.74
C ASN A 28 22.79 0.20 -5.08
N ASN A 29 22.49 0.45 -3.83
CA ASN A 29 21.37 -0.14 -3.14
C ASN A 29 20.09 0.40 -3.79
N VAL A 30 19.70 -0.26 -4.88
CA VAL A 30 18.41 -0.03 -5.51
C VAL A 30 17.38 -0.62 -4.58
N SER A 31 16.75 0.22 -3.75
CA SER A 31 15.48 -0.09 -3.13
C SER A 31 14.52 -0.47 -4.24
N SER A 32 14.34 -1.75 -4.45
CA SER A 32 13.32 -2.27 -5.37
C SER A 32 11.95 -1.99 -4.77
N THR A 33 11.43 -0.79 -5.03
CA THR A 33 10.00 -0.54 -4.99
C THR A 33 9.38 -1.42 -6.07
N SER A 34 8.87 -2.59 -5.67
CA SER A 34 8.13 -3.47 -6.57
C SER A 34 6.93 -2.68 -7.12
N SER A 35 7.03 -2.29 -8.39
CA SER A 35 5.90 -1.73 -9.11
C SER A 35 4.75 -2.75 -9.10
N PRO A 36 3.51 -2.34 -8.85
CA PRO A 36 2.38 -3.25 -8.87
C PRO A 36 2.23 -3.86 -10.27
N SER A 37 2.19 -5.18 -10.36
CA SER A 37 1.91 -5.86 -11.63
C SER A 37 0.40 -6.07 -11.77
N ASN A 38 -0.18 -5.50 -12.84
CA ASN A 38 -1.58 -5.65 -13.18
C ASN A 38 -1.73 -6.77 -14.22
N SER A 39 -2.60 -7.74 -13.93
CA SER A 39 -2.97 -8.81 -14.87
C SER A 39 -4.46 -8.81 -15.11
N ALA A 40 -4.89 -8.84 -16.37
CA ALA A 40 -6.31 -8.96 -16.70
C ALA A 40 -6.88 -10.32 -16.25
N SER A 41 -8.03 -10.33 -15.63
CA SER A 41 -8.74 -11.52 -15.18
C SER A 41 -9.88 -11.88 -16.15
N LYS A 42 -10.17 -13.19 -16.28
CA LYS A 42 -11.15 -13.71 -17.26
C LYS A 42 -12.62 -13.41 -16.97
N ASN A 43 -12.96 -12.86 -15.80
CA ASN A 43 -14.35 -12.75 -15.33
C ASN A 43 -14.79 -11.31 -15.00
N GLY A 44 -14.32 -10.31 -15.74
CA GLY A 44 -14.71 -8.91 -15.48
C GLY A 44 -13.98 -8.29 -14.28
N TYR A 45 -12.93 -8.93 -13.80
CA TYR A 45 -12.05 -8.42 -12.73
C TYR A 45 -10.61 -8.37 -13.19
N SER A 46 -9.90 -7.40 -12.71
CA SER A 46 -8.44 -7.26 -12.81
C SER A 46 -7.78 -7.63 -11.49
N LYS A 47 -6.47 -7.87 -11.52
CA LYS A 47 -5.67 -8.22 -10.34
C LYS A 47 -4.52 -7.25 -10.16
N MET A 48 -4.20 -6.97 -8.91
CA MET A 48 -3.01 -6.23 -8.50
C MET A 48 -2.34 -6.97 -7.34
N THR A 49 -1.01 -7.07 -7.38
CA THR A 49 -0.23 -7.65 -6.28
C THR A 49 0.66 -6.58 -5.66
N ILE A 50 0.58 -6.42 -4.35
CA ILE A 50 1.33 -5.45 -3.56
C ILE A 50 1.88 -6.18 -2.33
N SER A 51 3.19 -6.13 -2.11
CA SER A 51 3.84 -6.76 -0.95
C SER A 51 3.46 -8.24 -0.75
N GLY A 52 3.26 -8.96 -1.86
CA GLY A 52 2.85 -10.36 -1.86
C GLY A 52 1.38 -10.59 -1.49
N VAL A 53 0.56 -9.54 -1.49
CA VAL A 53 -0.89 -9.61 -1.29
C VAL A 53 -1.56 -9.30 -2.62
N THR A 54 -2.42 -10.21 -3.10
CA THR A 54 -3.14 -10.03 -4.34
C THR A 54 -4.54 -9.49 -4.07
N CYS A 55 -4.87 -8.36 -4.69
CA CYS A 55 -6.20 -7.78 -4.70
C CYS A 55 -6.86 -7.95 -6.07
N VAL A 56 -8.13 -8.24 -6.11
CA VAL A 56 -8.96 -8.22 -7.32
C VAL A 56 -9.87 -6.99 -7.27
N TYR A 57 -10.20 -6.46 -8.43
CA TYR A 57 -11.07 -5.29 -8.56
C TYR A 57 -11.85 -5.33 -9.89
N PRO A 58 -13.02 -4.69 -9.99
CA PRO A 58 -13.80 -4.66 -11.22
C PRO A 58 -13.01 -3.99 -12.36
N SER A 59 -12.84 -4.69 -13.49
CA SER A 59 -12.07 -4.17 -14.64
C SER A 59 -12.79 -3.06 -15.39
N THR A 60 -14.08 -2.82 -15.09
CA THR A 60 -14.87 -1.73 -15.66
C THR A 60 -14.69 -0.39 -14.96
N PHE A 61 -13.98 -0.36 -13.83
CA PHE A 61 -13.72 0.88 -13.11
C PHE A 61 -12.60 1.68 -13.79
N ASN A 62 -12.77 2.99 -13.80
CA ASN A 62 -11.78 3.92 -14.34
C ASN A 62 -10.68 4.18 -13.33
N SER A 63 -9.43 4.18 -13.79
CA SER A 63 -8.28 4.49 -12.96
C SER A 63 -8.10 5.99 -12.82
N ASN A 64 -7.84 6.45 -11.59
CA ASN A 64 -7.56 7.83 -11.23
C ASN A 64 -6.13 7.96 -10.67
N PRO A 65 -5.58 9.18 -10.59
CA PRO A 65 -4.32 9.42 -9.91
C PRO A 65 -4.35 8.94 -8.45
N THR A 66 -3.26 8.36 -8.01
CA THR A 66 -3.06 7.91 -6.62
C THR A 66 -2.43 9.01 -5.78
N THR A 67 -2.74 9.04 -4.49
CA THR A 67 -2.19 9.98 -3.52
C THR A 67 -1.72 9.27 -2.26
N GLY A 68 -0.71 9.81 -1.59
CA GLY A 68 -0.21 9.27 -0.33
C GLY A 68 0.23 7.79 -0.42
N ASN A 69 -0.35 6.96 0.41
CA ASN A 69 -0.08 5.52 0.47
C ASN A 69 -0.94 4.66 -0.49
N GLN A 70 -1.77 5.29 -1.31
CA GLN A 70 -2.56 4.60 -2.33
C GLN A 70 -1.67 3.98 -3.41
N LYS A 71 -2.02 2.78 -3.82
CA LYS A 71 -1.40 2.05 -4.94
C LYS A 71 -2.35 1.90 -6.12
N LEU A 72 -3.64 2.05 -5.86
CA LEU A 72 -4.70 2.05 -6.86
C LEU A 72 -5.82 2.98 -6.38
N ASN A 73 -6.40 3.72 -7.31
CA ASN A 73 -7.56 4.57 -7.08
C ASN A 73 -8.50 4.43 -8.27
N LEU A 74 -9.70 3.96 -8.03
CA LEU A 74 -10.66 3.59 -9.05
C LEU A 74 -12.02 4.23 -8.78
N THR A 75 -12.74 4.53 -9.86
CA THR A 75 -14.13 4.99 -9.79
C THR A 75 -14.97 4.21 -10.80
N ASP A 76 -16.14 3.76 -10.38
CA ASP A 76 -17.11 3.17 -11.31
C ASP A 76 -17.43 4.16 -12.45
N ALA A 77 -17.54 3.65 -13.67
CA ALA A 77 -17.82 4.46 -14.86
C ALA A 77 -19.10 5.30 -14.73
N LEU A 78 -20.06 4.84 -13.93
CA LEU A 78 -21.30 5.56 -13.62
C LEU A 78 -21.15 6.50 -12.41
N GLY A 79 -19.96 6.57 -11.79
CA GLY A 79 -19.68 7.45 -10.65
C GLY A 79 -20.32 7.04 -9.33
N GLY A 80 -20.93 5.84 -9.26
CA GLY A 80 -21.69 5.40 -8.09
C GLY A 80 -20.84 4.75 -6.99
N ALA A 81 -19.59 4.38 -7.27
CA ALA A 81 -18.69 3.75 -6.31
C ALA A 81 -17.24 4.18 -6.53
N THR A 82 -16.49 4.15 -5.46
CA THR A 82 -15.02 4.32 -5.47
C THR A 82 -14.34 3.15 -4.80
N MET A 83 -13.15 2.82 -5.27
CA MET A 83 -12.29 1.81 -4.66
C MET A 83 -10.85 2.31 -4.62
N THR A 84 -10.20 2.15 -3.49
CA THR A 84 -8.76 2.36 -3.36
C THR A 84 -8.08 1.12 -2.83
N VAL A 85 -6.84 0.88 -3.27
CA VAL A 85 -5.94 -0.09 -2.63
C VAL A 85 -4.76 0.68 -2.07
N SER A 86 -4.44 0.45 -0.81
CA SER A 86 -3.40 1.18 -0.09
C SER A 86 -2.48 0.22 0.66
N GLN A 87 -1.29 0.73 0.99
CA GLN A 87 -0.28 0.01 1.76
C GLN A 87 0.34 0.95 2.78
N GLU A 88 0.46 0.50 4.02
CA GLU A 88 1.15 1.25 5.08
C GLU A 88 1.88 0.32 6.04
N GLY A 89 2.91 0.82 6.71
CA GLY A 89 3.49 0.15 7.87
C GLY A 89 2.49 0.21 9.03
N LYS A 90 2.05 -0.94 9.52
CA LYS A 90 1.09 -1.02 10.62
C LYS A 90 1.24 -2.32 11.39
N SER A 91 1.10 -2.22 12.70
CA SER A 91 1.08 -3.35 13.62
C SER A 91 -0.15 -3.27 14.52
N GLY A 92 -0.55 -4.39 15.07
CA GLY A 92 -1.70 -4.50 15.96
C GLY A 92 -2.55 -5.72 15.64
N ALA A 93 -3.43 -6.10 16.55
CA ALA A 93 -4.38 -7.18 16.29
C ALA A 93 -5.40 -6.75 15.24
N PRO A 94 -5.74 -7.60 14.26
CA PRO A 94 -6.73 -7.27 13.24
C PRO A 94 -8.06 -6.78 13.80
N SER A 95 -8.54 -7.41 14.88
CA SER A 95 -9.78 -7.02 15.56
C SER A 95 -9.74 -5.62 16.15
N ASP A 96 -8.58 -5.15 16.63
CA ASP A 96 -8.42 -3.80 17.18
C ASP A 96 -8.41 -2.78 16.05
N LEU A 97 -7.64 -3.04 14.99
CA LEU A 97 -7.59 -2.19 13.81
C LEU A 97 -8.96 -2.06 13.12
N MET A 98 -9.72 -3.15 13.10
CA MET A 98 -11.10 -3.17 12.60
C MET A 98 -12.01 -2.24 13.41
N ARG A 99 -11.95 -2.33 14.76
CA ARG A 99 -12.74 -1.46 15.64
C ARG A 99 -12.35 0.01 15.51
N ASP A 100 -11.06 0.29 15.36
CA ASP A 100 -10.57 1.64 15.16
C ASP A 100 -11.08 2.23 13.85
N TYR A 101 -11.04 1.45 12.77
CA TYR A 101 -11.60 1.88 11.48
C TYR A 101 -13.10 2.18 11.59
N ALA A 102 -13.87 1.26 12.17
CA ALA A 102 -15.31 1.46 12.35
C ALA A 102 -15.64 2.72 13.16
N ARG A 103 -14.88 2.98 14.24
CA ARG A 103 -15.03 4.18 15.06
C ARG A 103 -14.68 5.46 14.29
N GLN A 104 -13.62 5.44 13.49
CA GLN A 104 -13.20 6.60 12.70
C GLN A 104 -14.19 6.91 11.57
N THR A 105 -14.76 5.88 10.94
CA THR A 105 -15.76 6.06 9.89
C THR A 105 -17.05 6.64 10.42
N GLY A 106 -17.45 6.25 11.63
CA GLY A 106 -18.62 6.77 12.34
C GLY A 106 -19.92 6.37 11.64
N GLY A 107 -20.54 5.30 12.08
CA GLY A 107 -21.78 4.76 11.50
C GLY A 107 -22.13 3.44 12.14
N GLU A 108 -23.13 2.78 11.62
CA GLU A 108 -23.53 1.45 12.06
C GLU A 108 -22.66 0.39 11.39
N VAL A 109 -22.10 -0.53 12.19
CA VAL A 109 -21.38 -1.70 11.68
C VAL A 109 -22.40 -2.74 11.23
N SER A 110 -22.56 -2.88 9.91
CA SER A 110 -23.50 -3.85 9.33
C SER A 110 -22.89 -5.25 9.14
N SER A 111 -21.55 -5.34 9.04
CA SER A 111 -20.82 -6.60 8.97
C SER A 111 -19.40 -6.43 9.49
N SER A 112 -18.91 -7.43 10.23
CA SER A 112 -17.52 -7.45 10.67
C SER A 112 -16.99 -8.87 10.84
N ARG A 113 -15.77 -9.14 10.37
CA ARG A 113 -15.06 -10.41 10.51
C ARG A 113 -13.56 -10.15 10.65
N ALA A 114 -12.90 -10.96 11.46
CA ALA A 114 -11.44 -10.91 11.62
C ALA A 114 -10.87 -12.31 11.75
N GLY A 115 -9.69 -12.54 11.18
CA GLY A 115 -8.85 -13.71 11.36
C GLY A 115 -7.55 -13.32 12.07
N ASP A 116 -6.54 -14.19 11.98
CA ASP A 116 -5.27 -13.98 12.66
C ASP A 116 -4.44 -12.85 12.04
N ASP A 117 -4.54 -12.67 10.73
CA ASP A 117 -3.77 -11.71 9.95
C ASP A 117 -4.63 -10.81 9.03
N TRP A 118 -5.95 -10.83 9.17
CA TRP A 118 -6.86 -10.05 8.35
C TRP A 118 -8.12 -9.61 9.09
N TYR A 119 -8.77 -8.59 8.56
CA TYR A 119 -10.14 -8.24 8.92
C TYR A 119 -10.92 -7.72 7.71
N ALA A 120 -12.24 -7.80 7.81
CA ALA A 120 -13.18 -7.16 6.91
C ALA A 120 -14.31 -6.52 7.71
N VAL A 121 -14.70 -5.30 7.35
CA VAL A 121 -15.75 -4.56 8.04
C VAL A 121 -16.52 -3.69 7.05
N THR A 122 -17.84 -3.68 7.24
CA THR A 122 -18.75 -2.77 6.52
C THR A 122 -19.40 -1.84 7.53
N VAL A 123 -19.30 -0.55 7.28
CA VAL A 123 -19.91 0.51 8.08
C VAL A 123 -20.85 1.30 7.19
N THR A 124 -22.08 1.49 7.64
CA THR A 124 -23.09 2.28 6.93
C THR A 124 -23.34 3.57 7.69
N THR A 125 -23.19 4.69 7.03
CA THR A 125 -23.65 6.00 7.46
C THR A 125 -25.04 6.26 6.86
N ASP A 126 -25.61 7.45 7.02
CA ASP A 126 -26.96 7.76 6.56
C ASP A 126 -27.18 7.45 5.07
N ASP A 127 -26.19 7.74 4.22
CA ASP A 127 -26.31 7.63 2.77
C ASP A 127 -25.16 6.87 2.08
N THR A 128 -24.14 6.45 2.84
CA THR A 128 -22.95 5.84 2.26
C THR A 128 -22.58 4.55 2.98
N VAL A 129 -22.27 3.54 2.20
CA VAL A 129 -21.69 2.27 2.64
C VAL A 129 -20.18 2.35 2.44
N TYR A 130 -19.43 2.05 3.49
CA TYR A 130 -17.97 1.93 3.51
C TYR A 130 -17.60 0.49 3.83
N HIS A 131 -16.80 -0.11 3.01
CA HIS A 131 -16.27 -1.44 3.25
C HIS A 131 -14.75 -1.41 3.20
N ARG A 132 -14.10 -2.00 4.18
CA ARG A 132 -12.65 -2.23 4.20
C ARG A 132 -12.36 -3.70 4.44
N LYS A 133 -11.46 -4.25 3.63
CA LYS A 133 -10.74 -5.46 3.97
C LYS A 133 -9.26 -5.17 4.04
N CYS A 134 -8.60 -5.71 5.05
CA CYS A 134 -7.18 -5.48 5.35
C CYS A 134 -6.50 -6.82 5.59
N VAL A 135 -5.28 -6.97 5.12
CA VAL A 135 -4.36 -8.04 5.51
C VAL A 135 -3.09 -7.45 6.06
N LEU A 136 -2.62 -8.08 7.12
CA LEU A 136 -1.40 -7.77 7.83
C LEU A 136 -0.35 -8.82 7.53
N LYS A 137 0.77 -8.42 6.93
CA LYS A 137 1.86 -9.32 6.60
C LYS A 137 3.20 -8.63 6.87
N ASN A 138 4.03 -9.22 7.74
CA ASN A 138 5.36 -8.72 8.05
C ASN A 138 5.39 -7.23 8.48
N GLY A 139 4.43 -6.79 9.29
CA GLY A 139 4.34 -5.39 9.74
C GLY A 139 3.82 -4.41 8.69
N ILE A 140 3.30 -4.92 7.59
CA ILE A 140 2.68 -4.13 6.53
C ILE A 140 1.19 -4.45 6.47
N ALA A 141 0.36 -3.43 6.47
CA ALA A 141 -1.06 -3.54 6.14
C ALA A 141 -1.25 -3.25 4.65
N VAL A 142 -1.89 -4.17 3.94
CA VAL A 142 -2.44 -3.94 2.61
C VAL A 142 -3.95 -4.01 2.74
N TYR A 143 -4.63 -2.99 2.29
CA TYR A 143 -6.08 -2.93 2.40
C TYR A 143 -6.71 -2.32 1.16
N TYR A 144 -7.94 -2.74 0.87
CA TYR A 144 -8.80 -2.01 -0.02
C TYR A 144 -9.95 -1.37 0.74
N ASP A 145 -10.30 -0.17 0.30
CA ASP A 145 -11.51 0.54 0.69
C ASP A 145 -12.45 0.59 -0.50
N PHE A 146 -13.71 0.28 -0.27
CA PHE A 146 -14.77 0.38 -1.26
C PHE A 146 -15.91 1.20 -0.66
N SER A 147 -16.38 2.21 -1.37
CA SER A 147 -17.50 3.03 -0.89
C SER A 147 -18.49 3.33 -2.01
N TYR A 148 -19.76 3.38 -1.64
CA TYR A 148 -20.86 3.72 -2.57
C TYR A 148 -22.04 4.30 -1.81
N SER A 149 -22.90 5.04 -2.53
CA SER A 149 -24.15 5.52 -1.93
C SER A 149 -25.15 4.37 -1.75
N SER A 150 -25.69 4.22 -0.55
CA SER A 150 -26.72 3.24 -0.23
C SER A 150 -28.05 3.49 -0.99
N MET A 151 -28.22 4.73 -1.47
CA MET A 151 -29.43 5.18 -2.19
C MET A 151 -29.38 4.88 -3.69
N THR A 152 -28.24 4.37 -4.20
CA THR A 152 -28.12 4.07 -5.64
C THR A 152 -28.91 2.82 -6.03
N SER A 153 -29.50 2.84 -7.23
CA SER A 153 -30.15 1.64 -7.81
C SER A 153 -29.17 0.49 -8.10
N THR A 154 -27.86 0.76 -8.06
CA THR A 154 -26.80 -0.23 -8.27
C THR A 154 -26.20 -0.75 -6.97
N ALA A 155 -26.77 -0.41 -5.82
CA ALA A 155 -26.23 -0.80 -4.50
C ALA A 155 -26.08 -2.34 -4.37
N GLN A 156 -27.03 -3.12 -4.86
CA GLN A 156 -26.92 -4.58 -4.86
C GLN A 156 -25.71 -5.08 -5.65
N LYS A 157 -25.45 -4.52 -6.82
CA LYS A 157 -24.26 -4.86 -7.64
C LYS A 157 -22.97 -4.57 -6.90
N TYR A 158 -22.91 -3.48 -6.13
CA TYR A 158 -21.72 -3.14 -5.36
C TYR A 158 -21.52 -4.07 -4.18
N THR A 159 -22.60 -4.56 -3.56
CA THR A 159 -22.53 -5.63 -2.55
C THR A 159 -21.96 -6.92 -3.16
N GLU A 160 -22.41 -7.31 -4.35
CA GLU A 160 -21.88 -8.48 -5.06
C GLU A 160 -20.38 -8.33 -5.40
N TYR A 161 -19.93 -7.11 -5.75
CA TYR A 161 -18.51 -6.83 -5.95
C TYR A 161 -17.70 -7.02 -4.66
N ILE A 162 -18.20 -6.51 -3.53
CA ILE A 162 -17.56 -6.67 -2.23
C ILE A 162 -17.45 -8.15 -1.87
N ASP A 163 -18.52 -8.92 -1.99
CA ASP A 163 -18.55 -10.35 -1.69
C ASP A 163 -17.54 -11.13 -2.54
N TYR A 164 -17.45 -10.79 -3.83
CA TYR A 164 -16.47 -11.41 -4.72
C TYR A 164 -15.04 -11.02 -4.34
N MET A 165 -14.80 -9.73 -4.10
CA MET A 165 -13.48 -9.23 -3.69
C MET A 165 -13.06 -9.81 -2.34
N ASP A 166 -13.96 -9.90 -1.38
CA ASP A 166 -13.69 -10.49 -0.07
C ASP A 166 -13.27 -11.97 -0.15
N SER A 167 -13.83 -12.68 -1.12
CA SER A 167 -13.51 -14.08 -1.34
C SER A 167 -12.23 -14.32 -2.14
N ASN A 168 -11.79 -13.33 -2.92
CA ASN A 168 -10.70 -13.47 -3.89
C ASN A 168 -9.54 -12.48 -3.70
N CYS A 169 -9.69 -11.47 -2.86
CA CYS A 169 -8.60 -10.62 -2.44
C CYS A 169 -7.86 -11.29 -1.28
N LEU A 170 -6.53 -11.21 -1.31
CA LEU A 170 -5.68 -11.46 -0.15
C LEU A 170 -5.18 -12.88 0.00
N LEU A 171 -4.92 -13.51 -1.09
CA LEU A 171 -4.18 -14.76 -1.09
C LEU A 171 -2.72 -14.46 -1.41
N TYR A 172 -1.82 -14.95 -0.60
CA TYR A 172 -0.36 -14.89 -0.76
C TYR A 172 0.18 -16.25 -1.12
#